data_d781c9c694c877718f52d22d6ab017b1
#
_entry.id   d781c9c694c877718f52d22d6ab017b1
#
_cell.length_a   1.000
_cell.length_b   1.000
_cell.length_c   1.000
_cell.angle_alpha   90.00
_cell.angle_beta   90.00
_cell.angle_gamma   90.00
#
_symmetry.space_group_name_H-M   'P 1'
#
loop_
_entity.id
_entity.type
_entity.pdbx_description
1 polymer ?
#
loop_
_entity_poly.entity_id
_entity_poly.type
_entity_poly.pdbx_seq_one_letter_code
_entity_poly.pdbx_strand_id
1 'polypeptide(L)'
;IAVALRLGSTICKPHKCHCIDKDTGLPGKVDIKGLHGLSCASAAGKGRIARHDRANDLIHRALASANYHCILEPTGLCRDKKRPDGFSLYPYAEGKILAWDYTCRNTLADSYKEHTAVEVGYAAKQGEKDKYVNYEDLVNDNYYVVPIAHETMGSWAPDSLKFMKDLGSRISEATGEKRAKSFLFQSISMNLQRGNALCIMGTVGHHRKLDEIYNLGTISTQEE
;
A
#
# COMPACT_ATOMS: atom_id res chain seq x y z
N ILE A 1 -8.89 -6.92 -13.40
CA ILE A 1 -7.74 -6.00 -13.30
C ILE A 1 -6.60 -6.66 -12.53
N ALA A 2 -6.79 -7.06 -11.27
CA ALA A 2 -5.71 -7.56 -10.40
C ALA A 2 -4.94 -8.75 -10.99
N VAL A 3 -5.62 -9.75 -11.53
CA VAL A 3 -5.00 -10.91 -12.19
C VAL A 3 -4.25 -10.48 -13.45
N ALA A 4 -4.89 -9.67 -14.31
CA ALA A 4 -4.28 -9.18 -15.54
C ALA A 4 -3.01 -8.35 -15.27
N LEU A 5 -3.03 -7.50 -14.23
CA LEU A 5 -1.86 -6.74 -13.81
C LEU A 5 -0.69 -7.66 -13.43
N ARG A 6 -0.96 -8.72 -12.68
CA ARG A 6 0.05 -9.70 -12.27
C ARG A 6 0.63 -10.51 -13.43
N LEU A 7 -0.20 -10.82 -14.41
CA LEU A 7 0.21 -11.56 -15.60
C LEU A 7 0.82 -10.65 -16.69
N GLY A 8 0.86 -9.33 -16.48
CA GLY A 8 1.29 -8.38 -17.50
C GLY A 8 0.37 -8.34 -18.74
N SER A 9 -0.87 -8.80 -18.59
CA SER A 9 -1.87 -8.85 -19.66
C SER A 9 -2.49 -7.48 -19.92
N THR A 10 -3.21 -7.36 -21.05
CA THR A 10 -4.01 -6.17 -21.35
C THR A 10 -5.12 -5.99 -20.32
N ILE A 11 -5.20 -4.79 -19.74
CA ILE A 11 -6.19 -4.42 -18.73
C ILE A 11 -7.27 -3.53 -19.31
N CYS A 12 -6.89 -2.56 -20.14
CA CYS A 12 -7.81 -1.55 -20.66
C CYS A 12 -7.43 -1.14 -22.09
N LYS A 13 -8.31 -0.40 -22.73
CA LYS A 13 -7.98 0.36 -23.95
C LYS A 13 -7.16 1.59 -23.57
N PRO A 14 -6.17 2.01 -24.39
CA PRO A 14 -5.45 3.25 -24.16
C PRO A 14 -6.43 4.43 -24.03
N HIS A 15 -6.21 5.28 -23.03
CA HIS A 15 -7.06 6.45 -22.81
C HIS A 15 -6.29 7.57 -22.10
N LYS A 16 -6.90 8.75 -22.02
CA LYS A 16 -6.38 9.88 -21.26
C LYS A 16 -6.91 9.83 -19.83
N CYS A 17 -6.00 9.94 -18.86
CA CYS A 17 -6.37 10.17 -17.47
C CYS A 17 -6.97 11.57 -17.33
N HIS A 18 -7.83 11.77 -16.36
CA HIS A 18 -8.34 13.12 -16.03
C HIS A 18 -7.37 13.93 -15.16
N CYS A 19 -6.21 13.38 -14.80
CA CYS A 19 -5.13 14.16 -14.20
C CYS A 19 -4.47 15.06 -15.25
N ILE A 20 -3.94 16.19 -14.77
CA ILE A 20 -3.09 17.05 -15.58
C ILE A 20 -1.68 16.90 -15.07
N ASP A 21 -0.78 16.56 -15.94
CA ASP A 21 0.65 16.54 -15.68
C ASP A 21 1.14 17.97 -15.45
N LYS A 22 1.90 18.19 -14.36
CA LYS A 22 2.31 19.53 -13.94
C LYS A 22 3.35 20.17 -14.85
N ASP A 23 4.19 19.34 -15.48
CA ASP A 23 5.33 19.79 -16.28
C ASP A 23 4.89 20.07 -17.72
N THR A 24 3.98 19.25 -18.23
CA THR A 24 3.52 19.37 -19.64
C THR A 24 2.17 20.08 -19.80
N GLY A 25 1.39 20.22 -18.72
CA GLY A 25 0.01 20.75 -18.78
C GLY A 25 -0.99 19.83 -19.51
N LEU A 26 -0.59 18.61 -19.85
CA LEU A 26 -1.38 17.66 -20.64
C LEU A 26 -1.99 16.56 -19.75
N PRO A 27 -3.12 15.97 -20.18
CA PRO A 27 -3.67 14.79 -19.51
C PRO A 27 -2.68 13.61 -19.53
N GLY A 28 -2.54 12.93 -18.39
CA GLY A 28 -1.71 11.73 -18.30
C GLY A 28 -2.17 10.65 -19.29
N LYS A 29 -1.24 9.96 -19.91
CA LYS A 29 -1.52 8.86 -20.85
C LYS A 29 -1.60 7.55 -20.09
N VAL A 30 -2.66 6.78 -20.34
CA VAL A 30 -2.86 5.43 -19.78
C VAL A 30 -2.70 4.43 -20.92
N ASP A 31 -1.74 3.52 -20.75
CA ASP A 31 -1.46 2.45 -21.70
C ASP A 31 -2.42 1.25 -21.53
N ILE A 32 -2.26 0.25 -22.36
CA ILE A 32 -3.08 -0.99 -22.31
C ILE A 32 -2.95 -1.76 -20.99
N LYS A 33 -1.89 -1.51 -20.21
CA LYS A 33 -1.65 -2.14 -18.90
C LYS A 33 -2.13 -1.29 -17.72
N GLY A 34 -2.56 -0.05 -17.98
CA GLY A 34 -3.10 0.84 -16.95
C GLY A 34 -2.08 1.30 -15.89
N LEU A 35 -0.77 1.18 -16.15
CA LEU A 35 0.28 1.39 -15.14
C LEU A 35 0.33 2.81 -14.60
N HIS A 36 -0.04 3.81 -15.42
CA HIS A 36 -0.15 5.20 -14.97
C HIS A 36 -0.97 5.34 -13.69
N GLY A 37 -2.07 4.57 -13.56
CA GLY A 37 -2.94 4.61 -12.39
C GLY A 37 -2.22 4.32 -11.07
N LEU A 38 -1.22 3.45 -11.06
CA LEU A 38 -0.49 3.06 -9.86
C LEU A 38 0.39 4.19 -9.29
N SER A 39 0.82 5.15 -10.13
CA SER A 39 1.66 6.29 -9.77
C SER A 39 0.91 7.63 -9.77
N CYS A 40 -0.27 7.71 -10.41
CA CYS A 40 -1.01 8.95 -10.57
C CYS A 40 -1.37 9.57 -9.21
N ALA A 41 -0.91 10.81 -8.99
CA ALA A 41 -1.14 11.52 -7.73
C ALA A 41 -2.53 12.16 -7.66
N SER A 42 -3.13 12.49 -8.80
CA SER A 42 -4.37 13.25 -8.90
C SER A 42 -5.59 12.34 -9.01
N ALA A 43 -5.80 11.73 -10.15
CA ALA A 43 -7.05 11.00 -10.44
C ALA A 43 -7.16 9.67 -9.70
N ALA A 44 -6.05 8.94 -9.65
CA ALA A 44 -5.94 7.70 -8.88
C ALA A 44 -5.62 7.95 -7.40
N GLY A 45 -5.45 9.22 -7.00
CA GLY A 45 -5.12 9.59 -5.63
C GLY A 45 -6.11 9.03 -4.61
N LYS A 46 -7.39 9.04 -4.93
CA LYS A 46 -8.44 8.41 -4.09
C LYS A 46 -8.19 6.91 -3.88
N GLY A 47 -7.77 6.18 -4.92
CA GLY A 47 -7.43 4.77 -4.80
C GLY A 47 -6.18 4.53 -3.97
N ARG A 48 -5.16 5.39 -4.08
CA ARG A 48 -3.93 5.33 -3.27
C ARG A 48 -4.23 5.63 -1.80
N ILE A 49 -5.02 6.66 -1.52
CA ILE A 49 -5.46 7.02 -0.16
C ILE A 49 -6.27 5.87 0.42
N ALA A 50 -7.30 5.38 -0.26
CA ALA A 50 -8.11 4.28 0.22
C ALA A 50 -7.31 2.98 0.48
N ARG A 51 -6.26 2.71 -0.32
CA ARG A 51 -5.34 1.59 -0.09
C ARG A 51 -4.53 1.78 1.18
N HIS A 52 -4.02 3.00 1.40
CA HIS A 52 -3.26 3.39 2.57
C HIS A 52 -4.11 3.28 3.85
N ASP A 53 -5.25 3.96 3.88
CA ASP A 53 -6.12 4.00 5.06
C ASP A 53 -6.59 2.60 5.46
N ARG A 54 -6.93 1.77 4.46
CA ARG A 54 -7.35 0.39 4.69
C ARG A 54 -6.22 -0.51 5.18
N ALA A 55 -4.98 -0.26 4.74
CA ALA A 55 -3.82 -0.97 5.27
C ALA A 55 -3.58 -0.62 6.74
N ASN A 56 -3.66 0.67 7.08
CA ASN A 56 -3.53 1.13 8.46
C ASN A 56 -4.63 0.57 9.37
N ASP A 57 -5.89 0.51 8.90
CA ASP A 57 -6.98 -0.13 9.63
C ASP A 57 -6.72 -1.63 9.86
N LEU A 58 -6.19 -2.34 8.86
CA LEU A 58 -5.79 -3.75 9.01
C LEU A 58 -4.67 -3.95 10.03
N ILE A 59 -3.64 -3.10 10.00
CA ILE A 59 -2.52 -3.13 10.95
C ILE A 59 -3.01 -2.81 12.36
N HIS A 60 -3.83 -1.77 12.51
CA HIS A 60 -4.42 -1.37 13.79
C HIS A 60 -5.24 -2.50 14.41
N ARG A 61 -6.12 -3.14 13.63
CA ARG A 61 -6.90 -4.30 14.10
C ARG A 61 -6.02 -5.52 14.41
N ALA A 62 -4.96 -5.73 13.65
CA ALA A 62 -4.00 -6.81 13.91
C ALA A 62 -3.27 -6.58 15.24
N LEU A 63 -2.84 -5.36 15.52
CA LEU A 63 -2.26 -4.97 16.81
C LEU A 63 -3.24 -5.17 17.95
N ALA A 64 -4.49 -4.75 17.79
CA ALA A 64 -5.54 -4.98 18.78
C ALA A 64 -5.79 -6.47 19.03
N SER A 65 -5.76 -7.31 17.99
CA SER A 65 -5.87 -8.78 18.13
C SER A 65 -4.69 -9.41 18.87
N ALA A 66 -3.54 -8.74 18.90
CA ALA A 66 -2.37 -9.11 19.69
C ALA A 66 -2.32 -8.42 21.06
N ASN A 67 -3.46 -7.84 21.52
CA ASN A 67 -3.61 -7.09 22.77
C ASN A 67 -2.81 -5.78 22.86
N TYR A 68 -2.42 -5.19 21.72
CA TYR A 68 -1.81 -3.87 21.69
C TYR A 68 -2.87 -2.80 21.37
N HIS A 69 -3.17 -1.97 22.36
CA HIS A 69 -4.03 -0.79 22.14
C HIS A 69 -3.23 0.32 21.50
N CYS A 70 -3.76 0.87 20.43
CA CYS A 70 -3.05 1.84 19.59
C CYS A 70 -3.95 3.04 19.28
N ILE A 71 -3.30 4.17 18.99
CA ILE A 71 -3.95 5.39 18.49
C ILE A 71 -3.48 5.60 17.05
N LEU A 72 -4.44 5.89 16.16
CA LEU A 72 -4.17 6.27 14.77
C LEU A 72 -3.91 7.78 14.66
N GLU A 73 -3.06 8.14 13.73
CA GLU A 73 -2.75 9.51 13.35
C GLU A 73 -2.48 10.45 14.55
N PRO A 74 -1.57 10.08 15.48
CA PRO A 74 -1.28 10.91 16.66
C PRO A 74 -0.71 12.25 16.25
N THR A 75 -1.15 13.30 16.92
CA THR A 75 -0.61 14.66 16.74
C THR A 75 0.37 15.01 17.83
N GLY A 76 1.39 15.83 17.51
CA GLY A 76 2.33 16.37 18.53
C GLY A 76 3.45 15.42 18.95
N LEU A 77 3.63 14.28 18.29
CA LEU A 77 4.76 13.38 18.57
C LEU A 77 6.06 13.84 17.92
N CYS A 78 6.00 14.34 16.68
CA CYS A 78 7.16 14.81 15.95
C CYS A 78 7.33 16.33 16.06
N ARG A 79 8.58 16.79 16.05
CA ARG A 79 8.93 18.22 16.19
C ARG A 79 8.55 19.06 14.96
N ASP A 80 8.50 18.45 13.78
CA ASP A 80 8.27 19.08 12.46
C ASP A 80 6.85 18.93 11.91
N LYS A 81 5.86 18.67 12.77
CA LYS A 81 4.46 18.44 12.40
C LYS A 81 4.22 17.18 11.56
N LYS A 82 5.23 16.36 11.31
CA LYS A 82 5.03 15.02 10.75
C LYS A 82 4.22 14.18 11.73
N ARG A 83 3.51 13.21 11.17
CA ARG A 83 2.60 12.38 11.94
C ARG A 83 2.75 10.94 11.47
N PRO A 84 3.15 10.01 12.35
CA PRO A 84 3.10 8.58 12.02
C PRO A 84 1.65 8.14 11.88
N ASP A 85 1.42 7.05 11.16
CA ASP A 85 0.07 6.49 10.97
C ASP A 85 -0.54 5.96 12.26
N GLY A 86 0.30 5.57 13.21
CA GLY A 86 -0.16 5.21 14.54
C GLY A 86 0.96 4.91 15.53
N PHE A 87 0.58 4.75 16.80
CA PHE A 87 1.48 4.32 17.86
C PHE A 87 0.74 3.48 18.91
N SER A 88 1.51 2.62 19.64
CA SER A 88 0.95 1.82 20.73
C SER A 88 0.92 2.62 22.04
N LEU A 89 -0.08 2.35 22.88
CA LEU A 89 -0.17 2.96 24.21
C LEU A 89 0.76 2.31 25.24
N TYR A 90 1.25 1.12 24.93
CA TYR A 90 2.15 0.34 25.79
C TYR A 90 3.39 -0.08 25.00
N PRO A 91 4.52 -0.39 25.67
CA PRO A 91 5.71 -0.90 25.01
C PRO A 91 5.42 -2.13 24.16
N TYR A 92 5.91 -2.11 22.91
CA TYR A 92 5.77 -3.22 21.96
C TYR A 92 6.99 -4.15 21.99
N ALA A 93 8.19 -3.58 21.96
CA ALA A 93 9.45 -4.32 21.98
C ALA A 93 10.53 -3.52 22.74
N GLU A 94 11.41 -4.21 23.45
CA GLU A 94 12.56 -3.62 24.16
C GLU A 94 12.18 -2.49 25.14
N GLY A 95 10.99 -2.53 25.72
CA GLY A 95 10.46 -1.47 26.56
C GLY A 95 10.06 -0.20 25.83
N LYS A 96 10.03 -0.20 24.48
CA LYS A 96 9.74 0.96 23.64
C LYS A 96 8.32 0.92 23.09
N ILE A 97 7.73 2.10 23.00
CA ILE A 97 6.44 2.31 22.33
C ILE A 97 6.62 2.18 20.82
N LEU A 98 5.76 1.40 20.17
CA LEU A 98 5.73 1.27 18.71
C LEU A 98 5.19 2.56 18.09
N ALA A 99 5.89 3.08 17.09
CA ALA A 99 5.36 4.05 16.13
C ALA A 99 5.49 3.46 14.73
N TRP A 100 4.40 3.40 13.95
CA TRP A 100 4.46 2.86 12.59
C TRP A 100 3.98 3.86 11.55
N ASP A 101 4.48 3.71 10.36
CA ASP A 101 4.04 4.48 9.18
C ASP A 101 4.07 3.57 7.95
N TYR A 102 2.92 3.48 7.28
CA TYR A 102 2.72 2.60 6.14
C TYR A 102 3.03 3.31 4.83
N THR A 103 3.67 2.60 3.91
CA THR A 103 3.88 3.09 2.54
C THR A 103 3.80 1.97 1.51
N CYS A 104 3.24 2.27 0.35
CA CYS A 104 3.21 1.37 -0.78
C CYS A 104 3.85 2.05 -2.00
N ARG A 105 5.01 1.54 -2.42
CA ARG A 105 5.76 2.06 -3.57
C ARG A 105 5.36 1.32 -4.85
N ASN A 106 5.33 2.06 -5.96
CA ASN A 106 5.04 1.44 -7.24
C ASN A 106 6.27 0.71 -7.78
N THR A 107 6.19 -0.64 -7.87
CA THR A 107 7.26 -1.50 -8.39
C THR A 107 7.70 -1.10 -9.81
N LEU A 108 6.74 -0.63 -10.62
CA LEU A 108 6.94 -0.32 -12.05
C LEU A 108 7.07 1.19 -12.32
N ALA A 109 7.33 2.00 -11.29
CA ALA A 109 7.62 3.41 -11.50
C ALA A 109 8.94 3.59 -12.27
N ASP A 110 9.00 4.58 -13.15
CA ASP A 110 10.20 4.84 -13.97
C ASP A 110 11.47 5.00 -13.14
N SER A 111 11.37 5.57 -11.94
CA SER A 111 12.48 5.71 -10.99
C SER A 111 12.95 4.40 -10.36
N TYR A 112 12.17 3.32 -10.44
CA TYR A 112 12.47 2.05 -9.77
C TYR A 112 12.55 0.84 -10.69
N LYS A 113 11.91 0.86 -11.86
CA LYS A 113 11.71 -0.31 -12.73
C LYS A 113 12.98 -1.09 -13.08
N GLU A 114 14.08 -0.40 -13.31
CA GLU A 114 15.37 -1.04 -13.64
C GLU A 114 15.94 -1.78 -12.43
N HIS A 115 15.84 -1.21 -11.25
CA HIS A 115 16.31 -1.81 -10.02
C HIS A 115 15.39 -2.93 -9.53
N THR A 116 14.07 -2.74 -9.59
CA THR A 116 13.10 -3.78 -9.19
C THR A 116 13.09 -4.98 -10.13
N ALA A 117 13.57 -4.84 -11.37
CA ALA A 117 13.77 -5.95 -12.29
C ALA A 117 14.91 -6.90 -11.84
N VAL A 118 15.86 -6.41 -11.06
CA VAL A 118 17.03 -7.14 -10.60
C VAL A 118 16.92 -7.52 -9.13
N GLU A 119 16.38 -6.60 -8.31
CA GLU A 119 16.29 -6.76 -6.85
C GLU A 119 14.84 -6.73 -6.38
N VAL A 120 14.38 -7.86 -5.84
CA VAL A 120 13.02 -7.98 -5.25
C VAL A 120 12.91 -7.08 -4.02
N GLY A 121 11.86 -6.23 -4.01
CA GLY A 121 11.59 -5.33 -2.88
C GLY A 121 12.43 -4.05 -2.86
N TYR A 122 13.17 -3.75 -3.93
CA TYR A 122 14.01 -2.54 -3.99
C TYR A 122 13.23 -1.26 -3.69
N ALA A 123 12.09 -1.05 -4.36
CA ALA A 123 11.27 0.15 -4.14
C ALA A 123 10.69 0.22 -2.71
N ALA A 124 10.34 -0.93 -2.12
CA ALA A 124 9.93 -1.00 -0.72
C ALA A 124 11.08 -0.63 0.22
N LYS A 125 12.31 -1.12 -0.04
CA LYS A 125 13.50 -0.74 0.76
C LYS A 125 13.77 0.77 0.71
N GLN A 126 13.61 1.41 -0.45
CA GLN A 126 13.71 2.87 -0.53
C GLN A 126 12.63 3.56 0.30
N GLY A 127 11.38 3.07 0.24
CA GLY A 127 10.29 3.56 1.08
C GLY A 127 10.57 3.42 2.58
N GLU A 128 11.16 2.31 3.00
CA GLU A 128 11.56 2.05 4.38
C GLU A 128 12.64 3.02 4.85
N LYS A 129 13.69 3.24 4.05
CA LYS A 129 14.75 4.22 4.32
C LYS A 129 14.20 5.64 4.44
N ASP A 130 13.34 6.06 3.50
CA ASP A 130 12.74 7.39 3.53
C ASP A 130 11.96 7.62 4.83
N LYS A 131 11.26 6.58 5.32
CA LYS A 131 10.50 6.67 6.57
C LYS A 131 11.39 6.74 7.80
N TYR A 132 12.50 5.99 7.85
CA TYR A 132 13.47 6.12 8.95
C TYR A 132 14.07 7.52 9.02
N VAL A 133 14.43 8.11 7.87
CA VAL A 133 14.90 9.51 7.81
C VAL A 133 13.79 10.47 8.26
N ASN A 134 12.56 10.25 7.83
CA ASN A 134 11.44 11.11 8.20
C ASN A 134 11.12 11.10 9.70
N TYR A 135 11.39 10.00 10.40
CA TYR A 135 11.06 9.79 11.82
C TYR A 135 12.33 9.59 12.68
N GLU A 136 13.47 10.18 12.27
CA GLU A 136 14.72 10.10 13.00
C GLU A 136 14.58 10.69 14.43
N ASP A 137 13.79 11.72 14.60
CA ASP A 137 13.48 12.31 15.92
C ASP A 137 12.80 11.30 16.85
N LEU A 138 11.85 10.50 16.37
CA LEU A 138 11.20 9.44 17.17
C LEU A 138 12.16 8.31 17.52
N VAL A 139 13.10 7.96 16.62
CA VAL A 139 14.15 6.98 16.91
C VAL A 139 15.04 7.48 18.03
N ASN A 140 15.45 8.77 17.98
CA ASN A 140 16.28 9.42 18.99
C ASN A 140 15.54 9.59 20.33
N ASP A 141 14.23 9.80 20.30
CA ASP A 141 13.34 9.86 21.48
C ASP A 141 12.94 8.46 22.00
N ASN A 142 13.68 7.40 21.58
CA ASN A 142 13.57 6.03 22.07
C ASN A 142 12.24 5.31 21.73
N TYR A 143 11.57 5.68 20.63
CA TYR A 143 10.46 4.90 20.10
C TYR A 143 10.97 3.69 19.29
N TYR A 144 10.18 2.64 19.23
CA TYR A 144 10.36 1.53 18.29
C TYR A 144 9.67 1.90 16.97
N VAL A 145 10.41 2.59 16.10
CA VAL A 145 9.88 3.05 14.81
C VAL A 145 9.91 1.91 13.80
N VAL A 146 8.77 1.64 13.19
CA VAL A 146 8.62 0.61 12.16
C VAL A 146 8.00 1.20 10.89
N PRO A 147 8.79 1.46 9.87
CA PRO A 147 8.26 1.65 8.53
C PRO A 147 7.59 0.37 8.05
N ILE A 148 6.35 0.43 7.57
CA ILE A 148 5.66 -0.72 6.97
C ILE A 148 5.58 -0.49 5.48
N ALA A 149 6.62 -0.91 4.76
CA ALA A 149 6.80 -0.64 3.34
C ALA A 149 6.65 -1.90 2.49
N HIS A 150 5.85 -1.81 1.44
CA HIS A 150 5.77 -2.84 0.42
C HIS A 150 5.54 -2.24 -0.98
N GLU A 151 5.65 -3.07 -1.99
CA GLU A 151 5.48 -2.68 -3.39
C GLU A 151 4.09 -3.01 -3.92
N THR A 152 3.67 -2.32 -4.98
CA THR A 152 2.40 -2.60 -5.67
C THR A 152 2.29 -4.03 -6.20
N MET A 153 3.42 -4.70 -6.48
CA MET A 153 3.45 -6.12 -6.86
C MET A 153 3.57 -7.08 -5.66
N GLY A 154 3.61 -6.57 -4.42
CA GLY A 154 3.49 -7.34 -3.19
C GLY A 154 4.80 -7.70 -2.50
N SER A 155 5.95 -7.26 -3.00
CA SER A 155 7.24 -7.44 -2.33
C SER A 155 7.34 -6.53 -1.12
N TRP A 156 7.95 -7.01 -0.05
CA TRP A 156 8.11 -6.30 1.22
C TRP A 156 9.55 -5.81 1.42
N ALA A 157 9.70 -4.70 2.12
CA ALA A 157 10.98 -4.32 2.69
C ALA A 157 11.35 -5.25 3.87
N PRO A 158 12.65 -5.43 4.18
CA PRO A 158 13.10 -6.41 5.17
C PRO A 158 12.53 -6.22 6.58
N ASP A 159 12.62 -4.99 7.12
CA ASP A 159 12.16 -4.71 8.48
C ASP A 159 10.63 -4.77 8.58
N SER A 160 9.96 -4.30 7.53
CA SER A 160 8.51 -4.44 7.37
C SER A 160 8.06 -5.89 7.40
N LEU A 161 8.75 -6.76 6.66
CA LEU A 161 8.46 -8.20 6.62
C LEU A 161 8.71 -8.87 7.99
N LYS A 162 9.81 -8.48 8.65
CA LYS A 162 10.15 -8.95 9.99
C LYS A 162 9.05 -8.58 11.00
N PHE A 163 8.66 -7.31 11.01
CA PHE A 163 7.58 -6.81 11.88
C PHE A 163 6.25 -7.54 11.63
N MET A 164 5.83 -7.67 10.37
CA MET A 164 4.57 -8.34 10.03
C MET A 164 4.56 -9.82 10.41
N LYS A 165 5.71 -10.50 10.32
CA LYS A 165 5.87 -11.88 10.79
C LYS A 165 5.77 -11.98 12.30
N ASP A 166 6.41 -11.06 13.02
CA ASP A 166 6.35 -10.99 14.49
C ASP A 166 4.93 -10.70 14.97
N LEU A 167 4.28 -9.68 14.40
CA LEU A 167 2.89 -9.35 14.72
C LEU A 167 1.95 -10.56 14.49
N GLY A 168 2.09 -11.24 13.35
CA GLY A 168 1.29 -12.44 13.07
C GLY A 168 1.52 -13.58 14.08
N SER A 169 2.73 -13.71 14.62
CA SER A 169 3.03 -14.68 15.69
C SER A 169 2.39 -14.27 17.01
N ARG A 170 2.47 -12.99 17.38
CA ARG A 170 1.82 -12.45 18.59
C ARG A 170 0.29 -12.60 18.55
N ILE A 171 -0.33 -12.41 17.37
CA ILE A 171 -1.77 -12.69 17.22
C ILE A 171 -2.05 -14.17 17.47
N SER A 172 -1.24 -15.07 16.91
CA SER A 172 -1.42 -16.51 17.14
C SER A 172 -1.30 -16.88 18.62
N GLU A 173 -0.36 -16.28 19.33
CA GLU A 173 -0.15 -16.49 20.78
C GLU A 173 -1.34 -15.93 21.60
N ALA A 174 -1.81 -14.72 21.28
CA ALA A 174 -2.89 -14.06 22.01
C ALA A 174 -4.26 -14.73 21.78
N THR A 175 -4.51 -15.22 20.55
CA THR A 175 -5.83 -15.72 20.13
C THR A 175 -5.95 -17.25 20.10
N GLY A 176 -4.83 -17.96 20.09
CA GLY A 176 -4.79 -19.41 19.84
C GLY A 176 -4.97 -19.81 18.37
N GLU A 177 -5.21 -18.85 17.44
CA GLU A 177 -5.42 -19.13 16.02
C GLU A 177 -4.08 -19.33 15.30
N LYS A 178 -3.73 -20.59 15.00
CA LYS A 178 -2.45 -20.98 14.37
C LYS A 178 -2.26 -20.36 12.97
N ARG A 179 -3.34 -20.01 12.28
CA ARG A 179 -3.32 -19.43 10.93
C ARG A 179 -3.35 -17.89 10.92
N ALA A 180 -3.34 -17.25 12.08
CA ALA A 180 -3.46 -15.78 12.19
C ALA A 180 -2.42 -15.04 11.34
N LYS A 181 -1.16 -15.51 11.33
CA LYS A 181 -0.11 -14.97 10.46
C LYS A 181 -0.50 -15.04 8.97
N SER A 182 -0.99 -16.18 8.51
CA SER A 182 -1.42 -16.35 7.12
C SER A 182 -2.59 -15.45 6.78
N PHE A 183 -3.56 -15.32 7.67
CA PHE A 183 -4.71 -14.42 7.48
C PHE A 183 -4.30 -12.96 7.42
N LEU A 184 -3.35 -12.54 8.26
CA LEU A 184 -2.81 -11.17 8.23
C LEU A 184 -2.20 -10.86 6.85
N PHE A 185 -1.29 -11.70 6.36
CA PHE A 185 -0.65 -11.52 5.05
C PHE A 185 -1.66 -11.57 3.89
N GLN A 186 -2.63 -12.48 3.94
CA GLN A 186 -3.71 -12.55 2.94
C GLN A 186 -4.55 -11.28 2.94
N SER A 187 -4.92 -10.75 4.11
CA SER A 187 -5.73 -9.54 4.24
C SER A 187 -5.01 -8.33 3.64
N ILE A 188 -3.71 -8.15 3.93
CA ILE A 188 -2.90 -7.08 3.33
C ILE A 188 -2.76 -7.28 1.82
N SER A 189 -2.52 -8.52 1.35
CA SER A 189 -2.43 -8.82 -0.08
C SER A 189 -3.74 -8.50 -0.82
N MET A 190 -4.88 -8.86 -0.24
CA MET A 190 -6.20 -8.54 -0.81
C MET A 190 -6.46 -7.04 -0.84
N ASN A 191 -6.08 -6.31 0.22
CA ASN A 191 -6.16 -4.85 0.24
C ASN A 191 -5.30 -4.23 -0.88
N LEU A 192 -4.08 -4.72 -1.05
CA LEU A 192 -3.17 -4.28 -2.11
C LEU A 192 -3.80 -4.47 -3.50
N GLN A 193 -4.33 -5.67 -3.79
CA GLN A 193 -4.93 -5.97 -5.08
C GLN A 193 -6.16 -5.10 -5.38
N ARG A 194 -7.02 -4.93 -4.39
CA ARG A 194 -8.20 -4.05 -4.49
C ARG A 194 -7.79 -2.59 -4.69
N GLY A 195 -6.80 -2.12 -3.92
CA GLY A 195 -6.29 -0.76 -4.03
C GLY A 195 -5.64 -0.49 -5.38
N ASN A 196 -4.86 -1.43 -5.93
CA ASN A 196 -4.29 -1.31 -7.26
C ASN A 196 -5.39 -1.25 -8.34
N ALA A 197 -6.42 -2.09 -8.24
CA ALA A 197 -7.55 -2.06 -9.15
C ALA A 197 -8.27 -0.70 -9.09
N LEU A 198 -8.53 -0.18 -7.89
CA LEU A 198 -9.13 1.15 -7.71
C LEU A 198 -8.26 2.27 -8.29
N CYS A 199 -6.93 2.20 -8.14
CA CYS A 199 -6.00 3.16 -8.73
C CYS A 199 -6.10 3.16 -10.27
N ILE A 200 -6.12 1.99 -10.88
CA ILE A 200 -6.24 1.85 -12.35
C ILE A 200 -7.61 2.33 -12.81
N MET A 201 -8.70 1.88 -12.18
CA MET A 201 -10.06 2.31 -12.51
C MET A 201 -10.27 3.81 -12.33
N GLY A 202 -9.62 4.41 -11.33
CA GLY A 202 -9.68 5.85 -11.05
C GLY A 202 -9.06 6.74 -12.12
N THR A 203 -8.42 6.19 -13.16
CA THR A 203 -7.91 6.97 -14.30
C THR A 203 -9.01 7.37 -15.29
N VAL A 204 -10.17 6.75 -15.18
CA VAL A 204 -11.34 7.02 -16.06
C VAL A 204 -12.20 8.12 -15.44
N GLY A 205 -12.54 9.13 -16.23
CA GLY A 205 -13.44 10.21 -15.79
C GLY A 205 -14.87 9.70 -15.55
N HIS A 206 -15.59 10.39 -14.65
CA HIS A 206 -16.95 10.01 -14.22
C HIS A 206 -18.00 9.91 -15.35
N HIS A 207 -17.69 10.43 -16.53
CA HIS A 207 -18.60 10.42 -17.68
C HIS A 207 -18.44 9.23 -18.62
N ARG A 208 -17.47 8.34 -18.34
CA ARG A 208 -17.24 7.13 -19.16
C ARG A 208 -17.66 5.88 -18.40
N LYS A 209 -18.33 4.97 -19.10
CA LYS A 209 -18.67 3.68 -18.53
C LYS A 209 -17.41 2.83 -18.43
N LEU A 210 -17.21 2.19 -17.31
CA LEU A 210 -16.02 1.37 -17.04
C LEU A 210 -15.92 0.16 -17.94
N ASP A 211 -17.04 -0.43 -18.36
CA ASP A 211 -17.15 -1.55 -19.28
C ASP A 211 -16.71 -1.22 -20.72
N GLU A 212 -16.79 0.05 -21.14
CA GLU A 212 -16.27 0.48 -22.43
C GLU A 212 -14.74 0.49 -22.51
N ILE A 213 -14.07 0.62 -21.38
CA ILE A 213 -12.62 0.74 -21.28
C ILE A 213 -11.98 -0.54 -20.75
N TYR A 214 -12.60 -1.17 -19.76
CA TYR A 214 -12.12 -2.40 -19.14
C TYR A 214 -12.89 -3.60 -19.65
N ASN A 215 -12.18 -4.69 -19.94
CA ASN A 215 -12.80 -6.00 -20.16
C ASN A 215 -13.25 -6.54 -18.78
N LEU A 216 -14.29 -5.96 -18.22
CA LEU A 216 -14.99 -6.48 -17.05
C LEU A 216 -15.92 -7.59 -17.56
N GLY A 217 -15.34 -8.80 -17.80
CA GLY A 217 -16.03 -9.98 -18.28
C GLY A 217 -17.56 -9.88 -18.40
N THR A 218 -18.08 -9.41 -19.48
CA THR A 218 -19.38 -9.82 -19.96
C THR A 218 -19.23 -11.28 -20.36
N ILE A 219 -19.63 -12.18 -19.47
CA ILE A 219 -20.08 -13.49 -19.88
C ILE A 219 -21.31 -13.15 -20.76
N SER A 220 -21.10 -13.08 -22.06
CA SER A 220 -22.21 -13.11 -22.99
C SER A 220 -22.81 -14.49 -22.85
N THR A 221 -23.87 -14.63 -22.06
CA THR A 221 -24.86 -15.65 -22.26
C THR A 221 -25.41 -15.37 -23.66
N GLN A 222 -24.85 -16.01 -24.69
CA GLN A 222 -25.55 -16.25 -25.89
C GLN A 222 -26.66 -17.26 -25.52
N GLU A 223 -27.84 -16.73 -25.28
CA GLU A 223 -29.06 -17.53 -25.33
C GLU A 223 -29.22 -17.95 -26.79
N GLU A 224 -29.09 -19.26 -27.03
CA GLU A 224 -29.63 -19.94 -28.21
C GLU A 224 -31.18 -19.99 -28.14
#